data_d797e3df5155e5c63418ef53ef98f885
#
_entry.id   d797e3df5155e5c63418ef53ef98f885
#
_cell.length_a   1.000
_cell.length_b   1.000
_cell.length_c   1.000
_cell.angle_alpha   90.00
_cell.angle_beta   90.00
_cell.angle_gamma   90.00
#
_symmetry.space_group_name_H-M   'P 1'
#
loop_
_entity.id
_entity.type
_entity.pdbx_description
1 polymer ?
#
loop_
_entity_poly.entity_id
_entity_poly.type
_entity_poly.pdbx_seq_one_letter_code
_entity_poly.pdbx_strand_id
1 'polypeptide(L)'
;MRLNKRLVELGYCSRRNADKLIEEGRVKVNGKVAILGEQVEVDDDIEVDGDMVVRDDEKILIMYNKPKGVVCTESNVEKSEKISDKIKEFGFGKRLFTVGRLDKDTTGLILITNDGDLAREITNTNKDYEKEYEVRVNRPITNDFLKKLEKGVILKELNKRTKPCKTHRLGLDEYRFSITITQGLNRQVRRMCKELGYNVVDLKRTRIMNLKLDNLKIGEFKVIDKSDLFK
;
A
#
# COMPACT_ATOMS: atom_id res chain seq x y z
N MET A 1 -8.78 23.55 -4.42
CA MET A 1 -7.78 22.44 -4.62
C MET A 1 -7.59 22.17 -6.11
N ARG A 2 -6.54 21.39 -6.54
CA ARG A 2 -6.39 21.07 -7.97
C ARG A 2 -7.51 20.15 -8.47
N LEU A 3 -8.04 20.44 -9.66
CA LEU A 3 -9.15 19.70 -10.28
C LEU A 3 -8.88 18.19 -10.41
N ASN A 4 -7.67 17.77 -10.82
CA ASN A 4 -7.31 16.36 -10.89
C ASN A 4 -7.36 15.65 -9.51
N LYS A 5 -7.02 16.38 -8.43
CA LYS A 5 -7.18 15.88 -7.07
C LYS A 5 -8.65 15.77 -6.69
N ARG A 6 -9.46 16.75 -7.09
CA ARG A 6 -10.90 16.78 -6.81
C ARG A 6 -11.61 15.59 -7.47
N LEU A 7 -11.34 15.30 -8.75
CA LEU A 7 -11.90 14.12 -9.45
C LEU A 7 -11.55 12.79 -8.76
N VAL A 8 -10.34 12.69 -8.18
CA VAL A 8 -9.97 11.51 -7.38
C VAL A 8 -10.73 11.44 -6.05
N GLU A 9 -10.92 12.56 -5.37
CA GLU A 9 -11.68 12.62 -4.11
C GLU A 9 -13.18 12.30 -4.32
N LEU A 10 -13.71 12.67 -5.47
CA LEU A 10 -15.06 12.29 -5.92
C LEU A 10 -15.15 10.81 -6.34
N GLY A 11 -14.05 10.07 -6.34
CA GLY A 11 -14.03 8.65 -6.69
C GLY A 11 -14.05 8.36 -8.19
N TYR A 12 -14.03 9.38 -9.05
CA TYR A 12 -14.25 9.24 -10.49
C TYR A 12 -13.10 8.48 -11.19
N CYS A 13 -11.84 8.92 -11.00
CA CYS A 13 -10.71 8.30 -11.70
C CYS A 13 -9.37 8.48 -10.95
N SER A 14 -8.25 7.99 -11.50
CA SER A 14 -6.91 8.27 -10.99
C SER A 14 -6.44 9.67 -11.39
N ARG A 15 -5.46 10.26 -10.66
CA ARG A 15 -4.90 11.58 -11.01
C ARG A 15 -4.41 11.66 -12.45
N ARG A 16 -3.67 10.63 -12.93
CA ARG A 16 -3.18 10.57 -14.31
C ARG A 16 -4.31 10.49 -15.33
N ASN A 17 -5.36 9.76 -15.00
CA ASN A 17 -6.53 9.69 -15.87
C ASN A 17 -7.33 11.00 -15.85
N ALA A 18 -7.41 11.67 -14.69
CA ALA A 18 -7.99 13.01 -14.59
C ALA A 18 -7.24 14.02 -15.46
N ASP A 19 -5.89 14.03 -15.37
CA ASP A 19 -5.07 14.91 -16.22
C ASP A 19 -5.33 14.66 -17.70
N LYS A 20 -5.41 13.38 -18.13
CA LYS A 20 -5.73 13.00 -19.50
C LYS A 20 -7.12 13.46 -19.93
N LEU A 21 -8.15 13.26 -19.10
CA LEU A 21 -9.51 13.73 -19.39
C LEU A 21 -9.60 15.25 -19.53
N ILE A 22 -8.84 15.99 -18.71
CA ILE A 22 -8.75 17.45 -18.77
C ILE A 22 -8.06 17.88 -20.08
N GLU A 23 -6.93 17.26 -20.44
CA GLU A 23 -6.20 17.50 -21.70
C GLU A 23 -7.07 17.22 -22.94
N GLU A 24 -7.92 16.20 -22.88
CA GLU A 24 -8.86 15.83 -23.94
C GLU A 24 -10.09 16.78 -24.02
N GLY A 25 -10.20 17.79 -23.13
CA GLY A 25 -11.33 18.73 -23.08
C GLY A 25 -12.65 18.10 -22.62
N ARG A 26 -12.62 16.94 -21.99
CA ARG A 26 -13.79 16.15 -21.55
C ARG A 26 -14.32 16.56 -20.19
N VAL A 27 -13.61 17.43 -19.47
CA VAL A 27 -13.98 17.92 -18.14
C VAL A 27 -14.43 19.37 -18.23
N LYS A 28 -15.57 19.68 -17.59
CA LYS A 28 -16.02 21.04 -17.40
C LYS A 28 -16.14 21.37 -15.92
N VAL A 29 -15.88 22.62 -15.58
CA VAL A 29 -16.10 23.19 -14.26
C VAL A 29 -17.04 24.39 -14.42
N ASN A 30 -18.19 24.38 -13.75
CA ASN A 30 -19.22 25.41 -13.84
C ASN A 30 -19.61 25.72 -15.33
N GLY A 31 -19.74 24.65 -16.11
CA GLY A 31 -20.11 24.71 -17.54
C GLY A 31 -18.96 25.11 -18.50
N LYS A 32 -17.76 25.46 -18.02
CA LYS A 32 -16.60 25.83 -18.85
C LYS A 32 -15.62 24.69 -18.97
N VAL A 33 -15.03 24.48 -20.17
CA VAL A 33 -14.01 23.45 -20.38
C VAL A 33 -12.79 23.76 -19.51
N ALA A 34 -12.41 22.79 -18.72
CA ALA A 34 -11.31 22.89 -17.75
C ALA A 34 -9.94 22.79 -18.43
N ILE A 35 -8.93 23.37 -17.78
CA ILE A 35 -7.53 23.31 -18.20
C ILE A 35 -6.65 22.59 -17.17
N LEU A 36 -5.50 22.06 -17.60
CA LEU A 36 -4.54 21.43 -16.71
C LEU A 36 -4.06 22.39 -15.62
N GLY A 37 -4.04 21.88 -14.38
CA GLY A 37 -3.62 22.67 -13.23
C GLY A 37 -4.67 23.58 -12.63
N GLU A 38 -5.87 23.61 -13.19
CA GLU A 38 -7.00 24.39 -12.69
C GLU A 38 -7.28 24.10 -11.21
N GLN A 39 -7.60 25.18 -10.47
CA GLN A 39 -8.00 25.11 -9.07
C GLN A 39 -9.53 25.15 -9.00
N VAL A 40 -10.09 24.33 -8.13
CA VAL A 40 -11.54 24.25 -7.91
C VAL A 40 -11.86 24.30 -6.43
N GLU A 41 -13.04 24.80 -6.11
CA GLU A 41 -13.62 24.78 -4.78
C GLU A 41 -14.45 23.51 -4.56
N VAL A 42 -14.92 23.31 -3.33
CA VAL A 42 -15.68 22.10 -2.96
C VAL A 42 -17.04 22.06 -3.62
N ASP A 43 -17.63 23.23 -3.81
CA ASP A 43 -19.00 23.44 -4.31
C ASP A 43 -19.06 23.67 -5.83
N ASP A 44 -17.91 23.61 -6.52
CA ASP A 44 -17.89 23.73 -7.98
C ASP A 44 -18.55 22.50 -8.63
N ASP A 45 -19.43 22.78 -9.62
CA ASP A 45 -20.03 21.78 -10.48
C ASP A 45 -19.00 21.20 -11.43
N ILE A 46 -18.77 19.89 -11.36
CA ILE A 46 -17.82 19.20 -12.23
C ILE A 46 -18.57 18.20 -13.11
N GLU A 47 -18.41 18.34 -14.41
CA GLU A 47 -18.94 17.42 -15.42
C GLU A 47 -17.81 16.70 -16.13
N VAL A 48 -18.02 15.42 -16.46
CA VAL A 48 -17.13 14.64 -17.32
C VAL A 48 -17.98 13.98 -18.40
N ASP A 49 -17.66 14.20 -19.66
CA ASP A 49 -18.40 13.72 -20.81
C ASP A 49 -19.89 14.16 -20.85
N GLY A 50 -20.21 15.26 -20.16
CA GLY A 50 -21.57 15.79 -20.04
C GLY A 50 -22.36 15.29 -18.84
N ASP A 51 -21.81 14.35 -18.08
CA ASP A 51 -22.43 13.84 -16.86
C ASP A 51 -21.85 14.52 -15.61
N MET A 52 -22.75 14.90 -14.68
CA MET A 52 -22.33 15.47 -13.39
C MET A 52 -21.61 14.44 -12.53
N VAL A 53 -20.45 14.81 -12.02
CA VAL A 53 -19.67 13.96 -11.09
C VAL A 53 -20.22 14.14 -9.67
N VAL A 54 -21.05 13.21 -9.24
CA VAL A 54 -21.64 13.23 -7.90
C VAL A 54 -20.64 12.74 -6.86
N ARG A 55 -20.59 13.42 -5.72
CA ARG A 55 -19.74 13.03 -4.59
C ARG A 55 -20.24 11.73 -3.96
N ASP A 56 -19.34 10.77 -3.84
CA ASP A 56 -19.55 9.57 -3.03
C ASP A 56 -18.76 9.70 -1.72
N ASP A 57 -19.48 10.02 -0.64
CA ASP A 57 -18.87 10.29 0.68
C ASP A 57 -18.54 9.02 1.47
N GLU A 58 -19.05 7.86 1.05
CA GLU A 58 -18.81 6.61 1.77
C GLU A 58 -17.35 6.19 1.64
N LYS A 59 -16.62 6.27 2.76
CA LYS A 59 -15.23 5.82 2.86
C LYS A 59 -15.16 4.35 3.20
N ILE A 60 -14.42 3.61 2.40
CA ILE A 60 -14.21 2.17 2.56
C ILE A 60 -12.77 1.93 2.97
N LEU A 61 -12.56 1.10 3.98
CA LEU A 61 -11.26 0.58 4.38
C LEU A 61 -11.32 -0.93 4.50
N ILE A 62 -10.40 -1.61 3.85
CA ILE A 62 -10.36 -3.06 3.72
C ILE A 62 -9.00 -3.58 4.14
N MET A 63 -8.99 -4.62 4.95
CA MET A 63 -7.86 -5.52 5.14
C MET A 63 -7.93 -6.62 4.09
N TYR A 64 -6.86 -6.87 3.35
CA TYR A 64 -6.77 -7.95 2.39
C TYR A 64 -5.51 -8.79 2.63
N ASN A 65 -5.67 -10.11 2.67
CA ASN A 65 -4.53 -11.03 2.75
C ASN A 65 -4.05 -11.36 1.33
N LYS A 66 -3.11 -10.55 0.84
CA LYS A 66 -2.58 -10.68 -0.52
C LYS A 66 -1.89 -12.02 -0.74
N PRO A 67 -2.26 -12.81 -1.75
CA PRO A 67 -1.55 -14.02 -2.14
C PRO A 67 -0.21 -13.70 -2.82
N LYS A 68 0.67 -14.70 -2.89
CA LYS A 68 1.90 -14.66 -3.69
C LYS A 68 1.55 -14.60 -5.18
N GLY A 69 2.36 -13.92 -5.98
CA GLY A 69 2.17 -13.83 -7.42
C GLY A 69 1.38 -12.61 -7.89
N VAL A 70 0.52 -12.03 -7.04
CA VAL A 70 -0.26 -10.82 -7.34
C VAL A 70 0.61 -9.57 -7.20
N VAL A 71 0.60 -8.69 -8.22
CA VAL A 71 1.38 -7.45 -8.26
C VAL A 71 0.55 -6.24 -7.83
N CYS A 72 1.15 -5.35 -7.04
CA CYS A 72 0.56 -4.06 -6.62
C CYS A 72 0.92 -2.94 -7.62
N THR A 73 0.72 -3.17 -8.91
CA THR A 73 0.95 -2.17 -9.97
C THR A 73 -0.17 -2.22 -11.00
N GLU A 74 -0.46 -1.09 -11.62
CA GLU A 74 -1.41 -0.98 -12.73
C GLU A 74 -0.71 -1.07 -14.11
N SER A 75 0.63 -1.05 -14.15
CA SER A 75 1.36 -1.11 -15.41
C SER A 75 1.19 -2.47 -16.12
N ASN A 76 1.10 -2.44 -17.45
CA ASN A 76 0.89 -3.63 -18.28
C ASN A 76 2.19 -4.43 -18.56
N VAL A 77 3.26 -4.19 -17.81
CA VAL A 77 4.60 -4.73 -18.09
C VAL A 77 4.71 -6.23 -17.79
N GLU A 78 3.81 -6.81 -17.01
CA GLU A 78 3.86 -8.22 -16.65
C GLU A 78 2.54 -8.96 -16.94
N LYS A 79 2.62 -10.18 -17.44
CA LYS A 79 1.50 -11.15 -17.52
C LYS A 79 1.10 -11.67 -16.12
N SER A 80 1.21 -10.85 -15.09
CA SER A 80 0.92 -11.21 -13.70
C SER A 80 -0.45 -10.70 -13.32
N GLU A 81 -1.14 -11.45 -12.47
CA GLU A 81 -2.39 -11.05 -11.88
C GLU A 81 -2.20 -9.77 -11.07
N LYS A 82 -3.04 -8.77 -11.28
CA LYS A 82 -2.94 -7.47 -10.65
C LYS A 82 -3.88 -7.38 -9.45
N ILE A 83 -3.44 -6.70 -8.40
CA ILE A 83 -4.28 -6.47 -7.23
C ILE A 83 -5.52 -5.62 -7.60
N SER A 84 -5.43 -4.75 -8.61
CA SER A 84 -6.57 -3.99 -9.12
C SER A 84 -7.69 -4.88 -9.66
N ASP A 85 -7.35 -6.03 -10.27
CA ASP A 85 -8.35 -6.97 -10.78
C ASP A 85 -9.03 -7.70 -9.62
N LYS A 86 -8.27 -8.10 -8.59
CA LYS A 86 -8.83 -8.64 -7.34
C LYS A 86 -9.74 -7.66 -6.62
N ILE A 87 -9.38 -6.37 -6.57
CA ILE A 87 -10.21 -5.34 -5.96
C ILE A 87 -11.57 -5.20 -6.67
N LYS A 88 -11.62 -5.33 -7.99
CA LYS A 88 -12.88 -5.31 -8.77
C LYS A 88 -13.79 -6.48 -8.39
N GLU A 89 -13.21 -7.66 -8.14
CA GLU A 89 -13.97 -8.86 -7.71
C GLU A 89 -14.66 -8.68 -6.35
N PHE A 90 -14.24 -7.70 -5.52
CA PHE A 90 -14.87 -7.42 -4.23
C PHE A 90 -16.28 -6.82 -4.35
N GLY A 91 -16.67 -6.32 -5.53
CA GLY A 91 -18.05 -5.92 -5.82
C GLY A 91 -18.52 -4.58 -5.23
N PHE A 92 -17.60 -3.73 -4.76
CA PHE A 92 -17.99 -2.44 -4.14
C PHE A 92 -18.51 -1.39 -5.13
N GLY A 93 -18.36 -1.59 -6.43
CA GLY A 93 -18.77 -0.59 -7.46
C GLY A 93 -18.00 0.74 -7.41
N LYS A 94 -17.03 0.86 -6.49
CA LYS A 94 -16.24 2.07 -6.23
C LYS A 94 -14.79 1.86 -6.60
N ARG A 95 -14.12 2.97 -6.92
CA ARG A 95 -12.68 2.94 -7.16
C ARG A 95 -11.91 2.79 -5.85
N LEU A 96 -11.35 1.62 -5.62
CA LEU A 96 -10.47 1.32 -4.50
C LEU A 96 -9.02 1.18 -4.96
N PHE A 97 -8.06 1.46 -4.06
CA PHE A 97 -6.63 1.35 -4.33
C PHE A 97 -5.87 0.93 -3.07
N THR A 98 -4.67 0.39 -3.26
CA THR A 98 -3.84 -0.10 -2.15
C THR A 98 -3.18 1.03 -1.37
N VAL A 99 -3.10 0.88 -0.06
CA VAL A 99 -2.32 1.73 0.84
C VAL A 99 -0.88 1.20 0.88
N GLY A 100 -0.03 1.81 0.10
CA GLY A 100 1.31 1.31 -0.15
C GLY A 100 1.33 0.05 -1.03
N ARG A 101 2.42 -0.70 -0.95
CA ARG A 101 2.61 -1.88 -1.81
C ARG A 101 3.22 -3.04 -1.03
N LEU A 102 2.99 -4.24 -1.55
CA LEU A 102 3.78 -5.45 -1.29
C LEU A 102 4.39 -5.92 -2.61
N ASP A 103 5.57 -6.52 -2.53
CA ASP A 103 6.20 -7.13 -3.70
C ASP A 103 5.38 -8.33 -4.18
N LYS A 104 5.58 -8.76 -5.44
CA LYS A 104 4.92 -9.92 -6.05
C LYS A 104 5.09 -11.20 -5.24
N ASP A 105 6.29 -11.40 -4.71
CA ASP A 105 6.71 -12.56 -3.92
C ASP A 105 6.48 -12.42 -2.41
N THR A 106 5.80 -11.35 -1.97
CA THR A 106 5.44 -11.09 -0.57
C THR A 106 3.94 -11.28 -0.38
N THR A 107 3.57 -11.99 0.69
CA THR A 107 2.18 -12.27 1.05
C THR A 107 1.73 -11.42 2.25
N GLY A 108 0.45 -11.53 2.61
CA GLY A 108 -0.07 -11.00 3.86
C GLY A 108 -0.80 -9.69 3.75
N LEU A 109 -0.90 -9.00 4.86
CA LEU A 109 -1.77 -7.85 5.05
C LEU A 109 -1.42 -6.67 4.15
N ILE A 110 -2.37 -6.26 3.34
CA ILE A 110 -2.36 -4.98 2.64
C ILE A 110 -3.69 -4.28 2.89
N LEU A 111 -3.66 -2.96 3.06
CA LEU A 111 -4.86 -2.15 3.19
C LEU A 111 -5.27 -1.62 1.82
N ILE A 112 -6.58 -1.53 1.61
CA ILE A 112 -7.21 -1.05 0.39
C ILE A 112 -8.27 -0.03 0.78
N THR A 113 -8.37 1.11 0.09
CA THR A 113 -9.31 2.17 0.43
C THR A 113 -9.65 3.04 -0.79
N ASN A 114 -10.70 3.86 -0.68
CA ASN A 114 -10.98 5.02 -1.54
C ASN A 114 -10.57 6.35 -0.89
N ASP A 115 -10.06 6.33 0.36
CA ASP A 115 -9.61 7.51 1.09
C ASP A 115 -8.12 7.80 0.80
N GLY A 116 -7.85 8.77 -0.08
CA GLY A 116 -6.50 9.17 -0.45
C GLY A 116 -5.73 9.88 0.67
N ASP A 117 -6.42 10.54 1.59
CA ASP A 117 -5.78 11.22 2.72
C ASP A 117 -5.34 10.21 3.76
N LEU A 118 -6.20 9.23 4.10
CA LEU A 118 -5.84 8.10 4.96
C LEU A 118 -4.67 7.31 4.37
N ALA A 119 -4.69 7.03 3.07
CA ALA A 119 -3.60 6.31 2.42
C ALA A 119 -2.27 7.08 2.49
N ARG A 120 -2.28 8.40 2.31
CA ARG A 120 -1.09 9.26 2.49
C ARG A 120 -0.62 9.27 3.93
N GLU A 121 -1.53 9.35 4.88
CA GLU A 121 -1.21 9.32 6.31
C GLU A 121 -0.46 8.03 6.68
N ILE A 122 -1.02 6.86 6.34
CA ILE A 122 -0.44 5.55 6.68
C ILE A 122 0.92 5.31 5.98
N THR A 123 1.09 5.85 4.78
CA THR A 123 2.33 5.68 4.00
C THR A 123 3.37 6.76 4.26
N ASN A 124 3.06 7.75 5.08
CA ASN A 124 3.98 8.85 5.40
C ASN A 124 5.21 8.32 6.15
N THR A 125 6.38 8.50 5.56
CA THR A 125 7.66 8.04 6.11
C THR A 125 8.14 8.83 7.34
N ASN A 126 7.53 9.99 7.61
CA ASN A 126 7.81 10.81 8.80
C ASN A 126 7.02 10.34 10.04
N LYS A 127 6.00 9.50 9.83
CA LYS A 127 5.26 8.85 10.90
C LYS A 127 5.79 7.42 11.06
N ASP A 128 6.25 7.08 12.25
CA ASP A 128 6.86 5.78 12.54
C ASP A 128 5.82 4.67 12.72
N TYR A 129 4.90 4.53 11.75
CA TYR A 129 3.89 3.48 11.77
C TYR A 129 4.51 2.10 11.56
N GLU A 130 4.36 1.26 12.56
CA GLU A 130 4.92 -0.09 12.59
C GLU A 130 4.29 -1.01 11.54
N LYS A 131 5.14 -1.82 10.92
CA LYS A 131 4.77 -2.94 10.05
C LYS A 131 5.55 -4.15 10.48
N GLU A 132 4.86 -5.24 10.78
CA GLU A 132 5.46 -6.48 11.22
C GLU A 132 5.39 -7.54 10.13
N TYR A 133 6.48 -8.28 10.01
CA TYR A 133 6.63 -9.34 9.04
C TYR A 133 7.12 -10.61 9.68
N GLU A 134 6.57 -11.75 9.27
CA GLU A 134 7.19 -13.07 9.44
C GLU A 134 8.13 -13.31 8.28
N VAL A 135 9.36 -13.74 8.61
CA VAL A 135 10.44 -13.94 7.66
C VAL A 135 10.97 -15.35 7.79
N ARG A 136 11.08 -16.07 6.68
CA ARG A 136 11.83 -17.33 6.60
C ARG A 136 13.06 -17.12 5.73
N VAL A 137 14.21 -17.57 6.24
CA VAL A 137 15.50 -17.45 5.56
C VAL A 137 16.09 -18.82 5.21
N ASN A 138 17.11 -18.86 4.36
CA ASN A 138 17.70 -20.06 3.78
C ASN A 138 18.69 -20.80 4.68
N ARG A 139 19.00 -20.27 5.87
CA ARG A 139 19.92 -20.87 6.83
C ARG A 139 19.53 -20.51 8.26
N PRO A 140 20.00 -21.27 9.29
CA PRO A 140 19.71 -20.99 10.69
C PRO A 140 20.09 -19.55 11.09
N ILE A 141 19.18 -18.88 11.78
CA ILE A 141 19.40 -17.52 12.28
C ILE A 141 20.28 -17.56 13.55
N THR A 142 21.25 -16.66 13.63
CA THR A 142 22.08 -16.48 14.81
C THR A 142 21.64 -15.27 15.62
N ASN A 143 22.04 -15.21 16.88
CA ASN A 143 21.78 -14.03 17.72
C ASN A 143 22.52 -12.79 17.17
N ASP A 144 23.70 -12.95 16.58
CA ASP A 144 24.47 -11.88 15.95
C ASP A 144 23.73 -11.31 14.73
N PHE A 145 23.14 -12.18 13.91
CA PHE A 145 22.31 -11.75 12.78
C PHE A 145 21.15 -10.87 13.24
N LEU A 146 20.37 -11.29 14.25
CA LEU A 146 19.24 -10.52 14.78
C LEU A 146 19.70 -9.18 15.36
N LYS A 147 20.76 -9.17 16.19
CA LYS A 147 21.34 -7.94 16.74
C LYS A 147 21.80 -6.95 15.66
N LYS A 148 22.36 -7.45 14.54
CA LYS A 148 22.75 -6.60 13.40
C LYS A 148 21.55 -6.00 12.68
N LEU A 149 20.47 -6.78 12.48
CA LEU A 149 19.21 -6.27 11.93
C LEU A 149 18.65 -5.14 12.81
N GLU A 150 18.58 -5.36 14.12
CA GLU A 150 18.01 -4.40 15.10
C GLU A 150 18.73 -3.06 15.11
N LYS A 151 20.05 -3.04 14.95
CA LYS A 151 20.86 -1.80 14.87
C LYS A 151 20.67 -1.04 13.54
N GLY A 152 19.96 -1.61 12.60
CA GLY A 152 19.82 -1.10 11.24
C GLY A 152 21.03 -1.42 10.37
N VAL A 153 20.74 -1.71 9.10
CA VAL A 153 21.68 -2.22 8.09
C VAL A 153 21.92 -1.16 7.01
N ILE A 154 23.16 -1.03 6.54
CA ILE A 154 23.49 -0.20 5.38
C ILE A 154 23.10 -0.98 4.12
N LEU A 155 22.13 -0.49 3.38
CA LEU A 155 21.71 -1.04 2.11
C LEU A 155 22.55 -0.43 0.99
N LYS A 156 23.59 -1.15 0.56
CA LYS A 156 24.57 -0.66 -0.43
C LYS A 156 23.92 -0.19 -1.73
N GLU A 157 22.98 -0.99 -2.27
CA GLU A 157 22.27 -0.70 -3.51
C GLU A 157 21.42 0.59 -3.45
N LEU A 158 20.99 1.02 -2.27
CA LEU A 158 20.19 2.25 -2.06
C LEU A 158 21.00 3.41 -1.48
N ASN A 159 22.25 3.15 -1.11
CA ASN A 159 23.11 4.08 -0.35
C ASN A 159 22.39 4.69 0.86
N LYS A 160 21.67 3.84 1.63
CA LYS A 160 20.88 4.25 2.81
C LYS A 160 21.05 3.29 3.96
N ARG A 161 21.10 3.81 5.17
CA ARG A 161 20.98 3.01 6.40
C ARG A 161 19.50 2.89 6.78
N THR A 162 19.09 1.69 7.16
CA THR A 162 17.73 1.47 7.70
C THR A 162 17.64 2.00 9.12
N LYS A 163 16.43 2.41 9.53
CA LYS A 163 16.14 2.69 10.94
C LYS A 163 16.34 1.43 11.77
N PRO A 164 16.62 1.55 13.09
CA PRO A 164 16.55 0.43 14.02
C PRO A 164 15.19 -0.27 13.95
N CYS A 165 15.17 -1.56 14.24
CA CYS A 165 13.96 -2.38 14.19
C CYS A 165 13.94 -3.37 15.38
N LYS A 166 12.78 -4.04 15.57
CA LYS A 166 12.64 -5.09 16.58
C LYS A 166 12.61 -6.44 15.88
N THR A 167 13.23 -7.46 16.47
CA THR A 167 13.19 -8.84 15.94
C THR A 167 12.89 -9.83 17.06
N HIS A 168 12.17 -10.92 16.72
CA HIS A 168 11.88 -12.02 17.65
C HIS A 168 11.96 -13.35 16.91
N ARG A 169 12.53 -14.39 17.54
CA ARG A 169 12.46 -15.76 17.03
C ARG A 169 11.03 -16.27 17.06
N LEU A 170 10.63 -17.01 16.05
CA LEU A 170 9.28 -17.60 15.96
C LEU A 170 9.33 -19.09 16.30
N GLY A 171 8.97 -19.42 17.53
CA GLY A 171 8.95 -20.79 18.04
C GLY A 171 10.32 -21.46 17.99
N LEU A 172 10.32 -22.76 17.69
CA LEU A 172 11.52 -23.60 17.59
C LEU A 172 12.12 -23.67 16.17
N ASP A 173 11.51 -23.01 15.18
CA ASP A 173 12.03 -22.98 13.81
C ASP A 173 13.22 -22.02 13.70
N GLU A 174 14.42 -22.59 13.62
CA GLU A 174 15.68 -21.83 13.55
C GLU A 174 15.81 -20.96 12.29
N TYR A 175 14.93 -21.12 11.31
CA TYR A 175 14.91 -20.37 10.04
C TYR A 175 13.92 -19.23 10.04
N ARG A 176 13.11 -19.04 11.11
CA ARG A 176 12.00 -18.08 11.15
C ARG A 176 12.17 -17.06 12.27
N PHE A 177 11.84 -15.82 11.93
CA PHE A 177 11.76 -14.70 12.89
C PHE A 177 10.70 -13.70 12.46
N SER A 178 10.22 -12.89 13.40
CA SER A 178 9.47 -11.68 13.07
C SER A 178 10.39 -10.47 13.08
N ILE A 179 10.05 -9.49 12.24
CA ILE A 179 10.70 -8.18 12.18
C ILE A 179 9.65 -7.08 12.14
N THR A 180 9.79 -6.09 13.04
CA THR A 180 8.95 -4.90 13.06
C THR A 180 9.75 -3.69 12.62
N ILE A 181 9.34 -3.05 11.53
CA ILE A 181 9.97 -1.87 10.95
C ILE A 181 8.97 -0.71 10.88
N THR A 182 9.48 0.54 10.92
CA THR A 182 8.67 1.78 10.83
C THR A 182 8.82 2.49 9.48
N GLN A 183 9.69 2.02 8.61
CA GLN A 183 9.91 2.57 7.27
C GLN A 183 9.54 1.55 6.17
N GLY A 184 9.55 1.96 4.91
CA GLY A 184 9.17 1.09 3.79
C GLY A 184 10.04 1.33 2.56
N LEU A 185 11.36 1.08 2.66
CA LEU A 185 12.25 1.15 1.50
C LEU A 185 11.96 -0.01 0.54
N ASN A 186 12.28 0.19 -0.73
CA ASN A 186 12.13 -0.86 -1.75
C ASN A 186 12.79 -2.17 -1.31
N ARG A 187 11.99 -3.26 -1.18
CA ARG A 187 12.43 -4.61 -0.77
C ARG A 187 13.27 -4.63 0.51
N GLN A 188 12.97 -3.73 1.47
CA GLN A 188 13.82 -3.44 2.63
C GLN A 188 14.23 -4.68 3.39
N VAL A 189 13.29 -5.51 3.86
CA VAL A 189 13.60 -6.70 4.68
C VAL A 189 14.48 -7.68 3.92
N ARG A 190 14.19 -7.91 2.63
CA ARG A 190 14.99 -8.80 1.77
C ARG A 190 16.42 -8.28 1.58
N ARG A 191 16.59 -6.97 1.39
CA ARG A 191 17.90 -6.33 1.27
C ARG A 191 18.68 -6.37 2.59
N MET A 192 18.02 -6.08 3.72
CA MET A 192 18.66 -6.18 5.04
C MET A 192 19.23 -7.58 5.30
N CYS A 193 18.44 -8.62 5.03
CA CYS A 193 18.90 -10.01 5.15
C CYS A 193 20.07 -10.30 4.19
N LYS A 194 19.98 -9.87 2.92
CA LYS A 194 21.00 -10.07 1.89
C LYS A 194 22.35 -9.45 2.27
N GLU A 195 22.36 -8.22 2.79
CA GLU A 195 23.58 -7.53 3.25
C GLU A 195 24.26 -8.27 4.42
N LEU A 196 23.48 -9.02 5.20
CA LEU A 196 24.01 -9.86 6.29
C LEU A 196 24.27 -11.32 5.85
N GLY A 197 24.19 -11.59 4.55
CA GLY A 197 24.49 -12.89 3.96
C GLY A 197 23.37 -13.92 4.07
N TYR A 198 22.12 -13.53 4.23
CA TYR A 198 20.93 -14.39 4.26
C TYR A 198 20.01 -14.12 3.10
N ASN A 199 19.38 -15.15 2.54
CA ASN A 199 18.34 -15.02 1.52
C ASN A 199 16.96 -15.27 2.13
N VAL A 200 16.03 -14.35 1.90
CA VAL A 200 14.63 -14.51 2.34
C VAL A 200 13.91 -15.46 1.38
N VAL A 201 13.48 -16.59 1.93
CA VAL A 201 12.71 -17.64 1.22
C VAL A 201 11.24 -17.28 1.19
N ASP A 202 10.70 -16.86 2.34
CA ASP A 202 9.31 -16.43 2.47
C ASP A 202 9.19 -15.15 3.30
N LEU A 203 8.22 -14.28 2.93
CA LEU A 203 7.97 -13.00 3.59
C LEU A 203 6.48 -12.75 3.62
N LYS A 204 5.93 -12.62 4.83
CA LYS A 204 4.51 -12.37 5.05
C LYS A 204 4.34 -11.17 5.97
N ARG A 205 3.61 -10.14 5.54
CA ARG A 205 3.24 -9.05 6.45
C ARG A 205 2.05 -9.44 7.29
N THR A 206 2.22 -9.48 8.60
CA THR A 206 1.22 -9.93 9.56
C THR A 206 0.49 -8.81 10.27
N ARG A 207 1.12 -7.60 10.35
CA ARG A 207 0.54 -6.45 11.05
C ARG A 207 0.89 -5.13 10.37
N ILE A 208 -0.04 -4.20 10.40
CA ILE A 208 0.15 -2.77 10.10
C ILE A 208 -0.47 -1.98 11.25
N MET A 209 0.32 -1.18 11.96
CA MET A 209 -0.13 -0.48 13.16
C MET A 209 -0.80 -1.45 14.15
N ASN A 210 -2.07 -1.23 14.50
CA ASN A 210 -2.83 -2.13 15.39
C ASN A 210 -3.57 -3.26 14.66
N LEU A 211 -3.66 -3.19 13.32
CA LEU A 211 -4.36 -4.20 12.53
C LEU A 211 -3.51 -5.45 12.34
N LYS A 212 -3.97 -6.56 12.85
CA LYS A 212 -3.35 -7.88 12.68
C LYS A 212 -4.10 -8.71 11.66
N LEU A 213 -3.36 -9.52 10.91
CA LEU A 213 -3.94 -10.40 9.90
C LEU A 213 -4.82 -11.50 10.50
N ASP A 214 -4.50 -11.94 11.73
CA ASP A 214 -5.20 -12.97 12.49
C ASP A 214 -5.61 -14.18 11.62
N ASN A 215 -6.91 -14.55 11.63
CA ASN A 215 -7.45 -15.70 10.91
C ASN A 215 -7.89 -15.41 9.47
N LEU A 216 -7.61 -14.20 8.93
CA LEU A 216 -7.96 -13.87 7.55
C LEU A 216 -7.17 -14.76 6.58
N LYS A 217 -7.83 -15.64 5.84
CA LYS A 217 -7.17 -16.59 4.93
C LYS A 217 -6.58 -15.86 3.71
N ILE A 218 -5.64 -16.52 3.03
CA ILE A 218 -5.04 -16.00 1.80
C ILE A 218 -6.13 -15.76 0.74
N GLY A 219 -6.15 -14.56 0.16
CA GLY A 219 -7.15 -14.14 -0.82
C GLY A 219 -8.45 -13.63 -0.22
N GLU A 220 -8.63 -13.70 1.09
CA GLU A 220 -9.80 -13.13 1.76
C GLU A 220 -9.60 -11.66 2.11
N PHE A 221 -10.72 -10.94 2.24
CA PHE A 221 -10.74 -9.55 2.69
C PHE A 221 -11.79 -9.33 3.79
N LYS A 222 -11.60 -8.27 4.56
CA LYS A 222 -12.51 -7.81 5.61
C LYS A 222 -12.63 -6.30 5.57
N VAL A 223 -13.84 -5.78 5.55
CA VAL A 223 -14.09 -4.33 5.77
C VAL A 223 -13.91 -4.02 7.23
N ILE A 224 -13.23 -2.91 7.53
CA ILE A 224 -12.91 -2.47 8.88
C ILE A 224 -13.21 -0.98 9.04
N ASP A 225 -13.34 -0.53 10.27
CA ASP A 225 -13.47 0.88 10.61
C ASP A 225 -12.08 1.55 10.70
N LYS A 226 -12.03 2.83 10.32
CA LYS A 226 -10.80 3.64 10.43
C LYS A 226 -10.30 3.73 11.88
N SER A 227 -11.20 3.72 12.87
CA SER A 227 -10.84 3.75 14.29
C SER A 227 -10.01 2.55 14.73
N ASP A 228 -10.13 1.39 14.06
CA ASP A 228 -9.35 0.19 14.37
C ASP A 228 -7.84 0.34 14.09
N LEU A 229 -7.47 1.28 13.24
CA LEU A 229 -6.06 1.60 12.95
C LEU A 229 -5.34 2.28 14.12
N PHE A 230 -6.07 3.11 14.89
CA PHE A 230 -5.49 4.07 15.83
C PHE A 230 -5.80 3.74 17.31
N LYS A 231 -6.40 2.58 17.58
CA LYS A 231 -6.70 2.10 18.95
C LYS A 231 -5.45 1.78 19.74
#